data_3e827fb19c428aec22f549a72131e97d
#
_entry.id   3e827fb19c428aec22f549a72131e97d
#
_cell.length_a   1.000
_cell.length_b   1.000
_cell.length_c   1.000
_cell.angle_alpha   90.00
_cell.angle_beta   90.00
_cell.angle_gamma   90.00
#
_symmetry.space_group_name_H-M   'P 1'
#
loop_
_entity.id
_entity.type
_entity.pdbx_description
1 polymer ?
#
loop_
_entity_poly.entity_id
_entity_poly.type
_entity_poly.pdbx_seq_one_letter_code
_entity_poly.pdbx_strand_id
1 'polypeptide(L)'
;MGLAMARQLLRPGHTLLCLSRRSNPALADEAAAQGAPLMQWEQDLADTEQAAQRLRDWLRDVPQGGYASATLINNAGVIPPIAPLSASAAADLAMALRVGLEAPMLLCAAFLGATEAWGVPRKVLNISSGLGRRPMASQAAYCAAKAGMDHFTRCMALDEERKPHGARVCSLAPG
;
A
#
# COMPACT_ATOMS: atom_id res chain seq x y z
N MET A 1 2.55 -7.53 10.63
CA MET A 1 3.02 -7.86 9.26
C MET A 1 3.89 -6.73 8.69
N GLY A 2 3.42 -5.47 8.58
CA GLY A 2 4.17 -4.37 7.98
C GLY A 2 5.58 -4.18 8.53
N LEU A 3 5.76 -4.16 9.85
CA LEU A 3 7.08 -4.05 10.48
C LEU A 3 8.01 -5.23 10.10
N ALA A 4 7.49 -6.45 10.03
CA ALA A 4 8.28 -7.60 9.62
C ALA A 4 8.77 -7.50 8.16
N MET A 5 7.90 -7.00 7.26
CA MET A 5 8.30 -6.72 5.87
C MET A 5 9.31 -5.59 5.81
N ALA A 6 9.11 -4.50 6.56
CA ALA A 6 10.06 -3.39 6.61
C ALA A 6 11.44 -3.87 7.02
N ARG A 7 11.55 -4.65 8.10
CA ARG A 7 12.82 -5.23 8.56
C ARG A 7 13.53 -6.08 7.50
N GLN A 8 12.79 -6.89 6.74
CA GLN A 8 13.36 -7.72 5.68
C GLN A 8 13.83 -6.90 4.47
N LEU A 9 13.27 -5.68 4.28
CA LEU A 9 13.62 -4.78 3.20
C LEU A 9 14.73 -3.80 3.57
N LEU A 10 15.09 -3.67 4.85
CA LEU A 10 16.24 -2.90 5.30
C LEU A 10 17.53 -3.57 4.83
N ARG A 11 18.14 -3.00 3.80
CA ARG A 11 19.39 -3.49 3.22
C ARG A 11 20.18 -2.32 2.62
N PRO A 12 21.53 -2.38 2.64
CA PRO A 12 22.34 -1.44 1.88
C PRO A 12 21.91 -1.39 0.41
N GLY A 13 21.81 -0.20 -0.16
CA GLY A 13 21.36 0.00 -1.53
C GLY A 13 19.83 -0.01 -1.74
N HIS A 14 19.04 -0.23 -0.68
CA HIS A 14 17.59 -0.06 -0.71
C HIS A 14 17.21 1.23 0.03
N THR A 15 16.39 2.06 -0.56
CA THR A 15 15.72 3.16 0.13
C THR A 15 14.33 2.70 0.53
N LEU A 16 14.05 2.65 1.82
CA LEU A 16 12.75 2.26 2.35
C LEU A 16 11.97 3.50 2.81
N LEU A 17 10.79 3.69 2.25
CA LEU A 17 9.82 4.69 2.69
C LEU A 17 8.65 4.00 3.38
N CYS A 18 8.41 4.31 4.64
CA CYS A 18 7.28 3.80 5.42
C CYS A 18 6.26 4.91 5.68
N LEU A 19 5.00 4.67 5.30
CA LEU A 19 3.85 5.51 5.66
C LEU A 19 3.07 4.83 6.77
N SER A 20 2.94 5.48 7.91
CA SER A 20 2.19 4.95 9.05
C SER A 20 1.77 6.09 10.00
N ARG A 21 0.76 5.85 10.84
CA ARG A 21 0.26 6.84 11.80
C ARG A 21 1.29 7.26 12.86
N ARG A 22 2.33 6.47 13.06
CA ARG A 22 3.41 6.73 14.02
C ARG A 22 4.72 6.22 13.46
N SER A 23 5.78 6.95 13.67
CA SER A 23 7.15 6.46 13.41
C SER A 23 7.53 5.34 14.38
N ASN A 24 8.49 4.52 13.98
CA ASN A 24 9.03 3.44 14.80
C ASN A 24 10.52 3.67 15.05
N PRO A 25 10.90 4.17 16.26
CA PRO A 25 12.29 4.45 16.59
C PRO A 25 13.20 3.22 16.48
N ALA A 26 12.73 2.06 16.94
CA ALA A 26 13.51 0.82 16.84
C ALA A 26 13.84 0.44 15.39
N LEU A 27 12.91 0.69 14.44
CA LEU A 27 13.19 0.47 13.02
C LEU A 27 14.23 1.47 12.48
N ALA A 28 14.24 2.70 13.00
CA ALA A 28 15.25 3.71 12.65
C ALA A 28 16.65 3.30 13.14
N ASP A 29 16.74 2.79 14.37
CA ASP A 29 18.00 2.30 14.93
C ASP A 29 18.51 1.08 14.15
N GLU A 30 17.63 0.13 13.80
CA GLU A 30 17.96 -1.03 12.97
C GLU A 30 18.44 -0.61 11.57
N ALA A 31 17.81 0.40 10.97
CA ALA A 31 18.20 0.93 9.66
C ALA A 31 19.58 1.58 9.71
N ALA A 32 19.84 2.40 10.73
CA ALA A 32 21.13 3.03 10.94
C ALA A 32 22.24 1.99 11.14
N ALA A 33 22.00 0.97 11.96
CA ALA A 33 22.95 -0.12 12.21
C ALA A 33 23.29 -0.92 10.94
N GLN A 34 22.37 -1.02 9.98
CA GLN A 34 22.55 -1.72 8.70
C GLN A 34 23.03 -0.81 7.58
N GLY A 35 23.16 0.50 7.78
CA GLY A 35 23.47 1.46 6.74
C GLY A 35 22.40 1.52 5.64
N ALA A 36 21.14 1.22 5.98
CA ALA A 36 20.02 1.22 5.05
C ALA A 36 19.26 2.56 5.12
N PRO A 37 19.12 3.29 3.99
CA PRO A 37 18.32 4.51 3.97
C PRO A 37 16.85 4.24 4.32
N LEU A 38 16.36 4.86 5.40
CA LEU A 38 14.98 4.76 5.87
C LEU A 38 14.35 6.15 5.99
N MET A 39 13.19 6.30 5.41
CA MET A 39 12.28 7.43 5.64
C MET A 39 11.01 6.93 6.31
N GLN A 40 10.57 7.62 7.35
CA GLN A 40 9.30 7.33 8.02
C GLN A 40 8.41 8.57 7.96
N TRP A 41 7.28 8.46 7.30
CA TRP A 41 6.28 9.51 7.26
C TRP A 41 5.14 9.18 8.20
N GLU A 42 4.91 10.06 9.15
CA GLU A 42 3.67 10.03 9.91
C GLU A 42 2.55 10.53 9.01
N GLN A 43 1.66 9.60 8.67
CA GLN A 43 0.56 9.81 7.75
C GLN A 43 -0.60 8.90 8.10
N ASP A 44 -1.77 9.47 8.37
CA ASP A 44 -2.99 8.69 8.43
C ASP A 44 -3.49 8.42 7.00
N LEU A 45 -3.67 7.16 6.67
CA LEU A 45 -4.19 6.76 5.36
C LEU A 45 -5.72 6.96 5.25
N ALA A 46 -6.39 7.40 6.30
CA ALA A 46 -7.73 7.94 6.20
C ALA A 46 -7.77 9.28 5.45
N ASP A 47 -6.66 10.03 5.45
CA ASP A 47 -6.46 11.21 4.60
C ASP A 47 -5.89 10.78 3.25
N THR A 48 -6.71 10.06 2.51
CA THR A 48 -6.31 9.29 1.32
C THR A 48 -5.68 10.15 0.23
N GLU A 49 -6.30 11.29 -0.08
CA GLU A 49 -5.83 12.23 -1.10
C GLU A 49 -4.49 12.85 -0.71
N GLN A 50 -4.35 13.28 0.55
CA GLN A 50 -3.11 13.86 1.07
C GLN A 50 -1.96 12.85 1.01
N ALA A 51 -2.21 11.60 1.43
CA ALA A 51 -1.21 10.55 1.38
C ALA A 51 -0.73 10.28 -0.07
N ALA A 52 -1.68 10.19 -1.01
CA ALA A 52 -1.38 9.96 -2.42
C ALA A 52 -0.65 11.15 -3.06
N GLN A 53 -1.08 12.38 -2.75
CA GLN A 53 -0.41 13.59 -3.25
C GLN A 53 1.03 13.67 -2.75
N ARG A 54 1.26 13.46 -1.44
CA ARG A 54 2.59 13.48 -0.85
C ARG A 54 3.52 12.43 -1.47
N LEU A 55 3.01 11.22 -1.71
CA LEU A 55 3.75 10.17 -2.40
C LEU A 55 4.09 10.58 -3.84
N ARG A 56 3.13 11.12 -4.58
CA ARG A 56 3.31 11.56 -5.96
C ARG A 56 4.38 12.64 -6.07
N ASP A 57 4.33 13.65 -5.20
CA ASP A 57 5.27 14.76 -5.24
C ASP A 57 6.68 14.27 -4.92
N TRP A 58 6.85 13.47 -3.87
CA TRP A 58 8.14 12.87 -3.53
C TRP A 58 8.72 12.03 -4.68
N LEU A 59 7.90 11.21 -5.35
CA LEU A 59 8.36 10.39 -6.48
C LEU A 59 8.78 11.22 -7.70
N ARG A 60 8.13 12.37 -7.93
CA ARG A 60 8.48 13.30 -9.01
C ARG A 60 9.80 14.01 -8.77
N ASP A 61 10.15 14.23 -7.51
CA ASP A 61 11.42 14.86 -7.13
C ASP A 61 12.63 13.90 -7.19
N VAL A 62 12.38 12.60 -7.39
CA VAL A 62 13.44 11.62 -7.57
C VAL A 62 14.13 11.84 -8.92
N PRO A 63 15.46 12.05 -8.93
CA PRO A 63 16.20 12.22 -10.18
C PRO A 63 16.07 11.00 -11.11
N GLN A 64 16.04 11.25 -12.40
CA GLN A 64 16.02 10.17 -13.39
C GLN A 64 17.25 9.26 -13.22
N GLY A 65 17.03 7.95 -13.16
CA GLY A 65 18.09 6.98 -12.87
C GLY A 65 18.45 6.85 -11.38
N GLY A 66 17.74 7.53 -10.48
CA GLY A 66 18.01 7.49 -9.04
C GLY A 66 17.80 6.10 -8.41
N TYR A 67 16.98 5.26 -9.02
CA TYR A 67 16.73 3.89 -8.54
C TYR A 67 16.76 2.87 -9.69
N ALA A 68 17.24 1.66 -9.40
CA ALA A 68 17.24 0.54 -10.34
C ALA A 68 15.90 -0.20 -10.40
N SER A 69 15.02 0.01 -9.44
CA SER A 69 13.65 -0.52 -9.41
C SER A 69 12.82 0.19 -8.35
N ALA A 70 11.50 0.12 -8.46
CA ALA A 70 10.57 0.66 -7.46
C ALA A 70 9.49 -0.36 -7.10
N THR A 71 9.12 -0.40 -5.81
CA THR A 71 8.06 -1.30 -5.33
C THR A 71 7.14 -0.57 -4.35
N LEU A 72 5.84 -0.61 -4.61
CA LEU A 72 4.81 -0.17 -3.68
C LEU A 72 4.20 -1.40 -2.99
N ILE A 73 4.11 -1.37 -1.66
CA ILE A 73 3.45 -2.40 -0.86
C ILE A 73 2.33 -1.76 -0.05
N ASN A 74 1.09 -2.03 -0.41
CA ASN A 74 -0.09 -1.61 0.35
C ASN A 74 -0.44 -2.68 1.38
N ASN A 75 0.01 -2.47 2.63
CA ASN A 75 -0.19 -3.41 3.73
C ASN A 75 -1.23 -2.91 4.74
N ALA A 76 -1.43 -1.60 4.85
CA ALA A 76 -2.35 -1.04 5.83
C ALA A 76 -3.78 -1.52 5.62
N GLY A 77 -4.51 -1.69 6.70
CA GLY A 77 -5.93 -2.07 6.69
C GLY A 77 -6.53 -1.88 8.06
N VAL A 78 -7.83 -1.69 8.10
CA VAL A 78 -8.61 -1.54 9.32
C VAL A 78 -9.65 -2.66 9.35
N ILE A 79 -9.68 -3.39 10.45
CA ILE A 79 -10.76 -4.34 10.77
C ILE A 79 -11.73 -3.59 11.67
N PRO A 80 -12.95 -3.27 11.21
CA PRO A 80 -13.94 -2.62 12.05
C PRO A 80 -14.43 -3.57 13.16
N PRO A 81 -15.15 -3.04 14.17
CA PRO A 81 -15.80 -3.90 15.16
C PRO A 81 -16.64 -4.98 14.50
N ILE A 82 -16.58 -6.21 15.04
CA ILE A 82 -17.33 -7.36 14.52
C ILE A 82 -18.80 -7.18 14.89
N ALA A 83 -19.62 -6.80 13.91
CA ALA A 83 -21.05 -6.58 14.09
C ALA A 83 -21.82 -6.81 12.78
N PRO A 84 -23.09 -7.23 12.84
CA PRO A 84 -23.96 -7.23 11.67
C PRO A 84 -24.00 -5.83 11.02
N LEU A 85 -24.18 -5.77 9.71
CA LEU A 85 -24.17 -4.49 8.99
C LEU A 85 -25.21 -3.50 9.55
N SER A 86 -26.37 -3.98 9.95
CA SER A 86 -27.43 -3.18 10.57
C SER A 86 -27.08 -2.57 11.94
N ALA A 87 -26.07 -3.10 12.61
CA ALA A 87 -25.58 -2.62 13.91
C ALA A 87 -24.20 -1.95 13.81
N SER A 88 -23.64 -1.81 12.62
CA SER A 88 -22.33 -1.19 12.41
C SER A 88 -22.46 0.32 12.38
N ALA A 89 -21.53 1.03 13.03
CA ALA A 89 -21.47 2.48 12.94
C ALA A 89 -21.02 2.93 11.54
N ALA A 90 -21.66 3.95 10.97
CA ALA A 90 -21.34 4.47 9.66
C ALA A 90 -19.86 4.92 9.54
N ALA A 91 -19.30 5.48 10.62
CA ALA A 91 -17.90 5.89 10.68
C ALA A 91 -16.93 4.70 10.55
N ASP A 92 -17.24 3.55 11.18
CA ASP A 92 -16.41 2.35 11.10
C ASP A 92 -16.46 1.73 9.70
N LEU A 93 -17.65 1.72 9.07
CA LEU A 93 -17.81 1.26 7.70
C LEU A 93 -17.00 2.14 6.72
N ALA A 94 -17.15 3.46 6.85
CA ALA A 94 -16.42 4.41 6.03
C ALA A 94 -14.89 4.29 6.21
N MET A 95 -14.42 4.15 7.46
CA MET A 95 -13.01 4.00 7.77
C MET A 95 -12.42 2.71 7.16
N ALA A 96 -13.14 1.59 7.25
CA ALA A 96 -12.70 0.32 6.69
C ALA A 96 -12.54 0.39 5.16
N LEU A 97 -13.49 1.03 4.46
CA LEU A 97 -13.42 1.24 3.01
C LEU A 97 -12.34 2.25 2.63
N ARG A 98 -12.24 3.35 3.38
CA ARG A 98 -11.27 4.40 3.10
C ARG A 98 -9.85 3.90 3.21
N VAL A 99 -9.47 3.28 4.31
CA VAL A 99 -8.11 2.76 4.51
C VAL A 99 -7.87 1.45 3.77
N GLY A 100 -8.89 0.59 3.65
CA GLY A 100 -8.74 -0.75 3.06
C GLY A 100 -8.90 -0.82 1.54
N LEU A 101 -9.47 0.20 0.90
CA LEU A 101 -9.73 0.21 -0.53
C LEU A 101 -9.33 1.53 -1.21
N GLU A 102 -9.87 2.67 -0.76
CA GLU A 102 -9.61 3.97 -1.40
C GLU A 102 -8.14 4.37 -1.34
N ALA A 103 -7.53 4.33 -0.14
CA ALA A 103 -6.12 4.67 0.02
C ALA A 103 -5.18 3.82 -0.87
N PRO A 104 -5.28 2.48 -0.90
CA PRO A 104 -4.50 1.66 -1.83
C PRO A 104 -4.71 2.02 -3.30
N MET A 105 -5.94 2.32 -3.73
CA MET A 105 -6.20 2.74 -5.12
C MET A 105 -5.50 4.05 -5.45
N LEU A 106 -5.60 5.06 -4.59
CA LEU A 106 -4.98 6.37 -4.80
C LEU A 106 -3.45 6.30 -4.73
N LEU A 107 -2.89 5.51 -3.80
CA LEU A 107 -1.45 5.28 -3.72
C LEU A 107 -0.92 4.53 -4.94
N CYS A 108 -1.65 3.54 -5.47
CA CYS A 108 -1.29 2.87 -6.72
C CYS A 108 -1.30 3.85 -7.90
N ALA A 109 -2.34 4.69 -8.02
CA ALA A 109 -2.44 5.68 -9.09
C ALA A 109 -1.29 6.71 -9.00
N ALA A 110 -0.99 7.20 -7.79
CA ALA A 110 0.13 8.11 -7.56
C ALA A 110 1.48 7.48 -7.93
N PHE A 111 1.73 6.25 -7.47
CA PHE A 111 2.96 5.50 -7.72
C PHE A 111 3.14 5.21 -9.22
N LEU A 112 2.16 4.60 -9.86
CA LEU A 112 2.25 4.20 -11.26
C LEU A 112 2.40 5.41 -12.18
N GLY A 113 1.63 6.47 -11.95
CA GLY A 113 1.72 7.69 -12.76
C GLY A 113 3.02 8.44 -12.57
N ALA A 114 3.52 8.58 -11.34
CA ALA A 114 4.76 9.32 -11.09
C ALA A 114 6.02 8.56 -11.54
N THR A 115 5.97 7.23 -11.60
CA THR A 115 7.13 6.40 -11.97
C THR A 115 7.09 5.87 -13.42
N GLU A 116 6.08 6.24 -14.20
CA GLU A 116 5.89 5.70 -15.55
C GLU A 116 7.10 5.94 -16.45
N ALA A 117 7.69 7.13 -16.38
CA ALA A 117 8.85 7.54 -17.18
C ALA A 117 10.20 7.06 -16.63
N TRP A 118 10.24 6.31 -15.52
CA TRP A 118 11.54 5.93 -14.92
C TRP A 118 12.31 4.88 -15.74
N GLY A 119 11.64 4.11 -16.59
CA GLY A 119 12.28 3.09 -17.42
C GLY A 119 12.87 1.90 -16.65
N VAL A 120 12.49 1.73 -15.37
CA VAL A 120 12.97 0.67 -14.48
C VAL A 120 11.86 -0.30 -14.11
N PRO A 121 12.18 -1.54 -13.68
CA PRO A 121 11.19 -2.48 -13.17
C PRO A 121 10.38 -1.89 -12.00
N ARG A 122 9.06 -1.91 -12.13
CA ARG A 122 8.12 -1.42 -11.11
C ARG A 122 7.22 -2.54 -10.63
N LYS A 123 6.90 -2.55 -9.34
CA LYS A 123 6.06 -3.58 -8.74
C LYS A 123 5.04 -2.96 -7.81
N VAL A 124 3.83 -3.53 -7.79
CA VAL A 124 2.80 -3.22 -6.79
C VAL A 124 2.36 -4.53 -6.13
N LEU A 125 2.41 -4.55 -4.81
CA LEU A 125 1.89 -5.64 -3.99
C LEU A 125 0.79 -5.12 -3.06
N ASN A 126 -0.43 -5.58 -3.26
CA ASN A 126 -1.56 -5.29 -2.39
C ASN A 126 -1.79 -6.45 -1.43
N ILE A 127 -1.72 -6.19 -0.12
CA ILE A 127 -1.97 -7.21 0.90
C ILE A 127 -3.48 -7.34 1.11
N SER A 128 -4.04 -8.38 0.51
CA SER A 128 -5.44 -8.74 0.59
C SER A 128 -5.73 -9.66 1.79
N SER A 129 -6.79 -10.43 1.71
CA SER A 129 -7.21 -11.40 2.73
C SER A 129 -8.00 -12.52 2.07
N GLY A 130 -8.03 -13.69 2.69
CA GLY A 130 -8.97 -14.74 2.33
C GLY A 130 -10.44 -14.28 2.39
N LEU A 131 -10.74 -13.26 3.20
CA LEU A 131 -12.06 -12.65 3.32
C LEU A 131 -12.44 -11.76 2.12
N GLY A 132 -11.51 -11.44 1.23
CA GLY A 132 -11.84 -10.86 -0.08
C GLY A 132 -12.48 -11.87 -1.04
N ARG A 133 -12.36 -13.17 -0.78
CA ARG A 133 -12.88 -14.25 -1.61
C ARG A 133 -13.98 -15.06 -0.93
N ARG A 134 -13.97 -15.13 0.41
CA ARG A 134 -14.95 -15.87 1.22
C ARG A 134 -15.67 -14.90 2.14
N PRO A 135 -17.01 -14.81 2.08
CA PRO A 135 -17.76 -13.94 2.96
C PRO A 135 -17.64 -14.42 4.41
N MET A 136 -17.67 -13.46 5.33
CA MET A 136 -17.73 -13.72 6.76
C MET A 136 -18.85 -12.88 7.39
N ALA A 137 -19.69 -13.51 8.17
CA ALA A 137 -20.73 -12.81 8.92
C ALA A 137 -20.11 -11.72 9.80
N SER A 138 -20.79 -10.60 9.94
CA SER A 138 -20.37 -9.45 10.76
C SER A 138 -19.08 -8.76 10.33
N GLN A 139 -18.60 -8.99 9.09
CA GLN A 139 -17.38 -8.39 8.52
C GLN A 139 -17.61 -7.79 7.13
N ALA A 140 -18.83 -7.32 6.85
CA ALA A 140 -19.22 -6.88 5.51
C ALA A 140 -18.29 -5.82 4.92
N ALA A 141 -17.93 -4.76 5.67
CA ALA A 141 -17.08 -3.68 5.17
C ALA A 141 -15.65 -4.14 4.90
N TYR A 142 -15.08 -4.98 5.78
CA TYR A 142 -13.74 -5.53 5.57
C TYR A 142 -13.70 -6.48 4.37
N CYS A 143 -14.68 -7.38 4.26
CA CYS A 143 -14.81 -8.27 3.10
C CYS A 143 -14.95 -7.47 1.79
N ALA A 144 -15.79 -6.43 1.79
CA ALA A 144 -15.98 -5.56 0.63
C ALA A 144 -14.69 -4.84 0.23
N ALA A 145 -13.96 -4.27 1.21
CA ALA A 145 -12.69 -3.60 0.96
C ALA A 145 -11.66 -4.56 0.33
N LYS A 146 -11.54 -5.79 0.87
CA LYS A 146 -10.57 -6.77 0.38
C LYS A 146 -10.98 -7.39 -0.96
N ALA A 147 -12.28 -7.61 -1.20
CA ALA A 147 -12.80 -8.04 -2.51
C ALA A 147 -12.57 -6.95 -3.57
N GLY A 148 -12.88 -5.69 -3.23
CA GLY A 148 -12.60 -4.55 -4.10
C GLY A 148 -11.11 -4.40 -4.40
N MET A 149 -10.24 -4.57 -3.38
CA MET A 149 -8.78 -4.57 -3.56
C MET A 149 -8.33 -5.65 -4.55
N ASP A 150 -8.80 -6.88 -4.41
CA ASP A 150 -8.46 -7.98 -5.34
C ASP A 150 -8.93 -7.67 -6.75
N HIS A 151 -10.11 -7.07 -6.89
CA HIS A 151 -10.67 -6.77 -8.21
C HIS A 151 -9.95 -5.62 -8.91
N PHE A 152 -9.76 -4.47 -8.25
CA PHE A 152 -9.04 -3.36 -8.88
C PHE A 152 -7.57 -3.73 -9.19
N THR A 153 -6.95 -4.58 -8.35
CA THR A 153 -5.60 -5.08 -8.63
C THR A 153 -5.53 -5.83 -9.96
N ARG A 154 -6.54 -6.64 -10.28
CA ARG A 154 -6.62 -7.34 -11.58
C ARG A 154 -6.84 -6.38 -12.74
N CYS A 155 -7.72 -5.38 -12.57
CA CYS A 155 -7.93 -4.35 -13.60
C CYS A 155 -6.61 -3.61 -13.89
N MET A 156 -5.92 -3.17 -12.83
CA MET A 156 -4.63 -2.48 -12.94
C MET A 156 -3.56 -3.36 -13.60
N ALA A 157 -3.52 -4.67 -13.32
CA ALA A 157 -2.60 -5.61 -13.96
C ALA A 157 -2.85 -5.67 -15.48
N LEU A 158 -4.11 -5.74 -15.91
CA LEU A 158 -4.48 -5.71 -17.34
C LEU A 158 -4.11 -4.39 -18.04
N ASP A 159 -4.20 -3.26 -17.32
CA ASP A 159 -3.77 -1.97 -17.87
C ASP A 159 -2.25 -1.91 -18.04
N GLU A 160 -1.49 -2.40 -17.04
CA GLU A 160 -0.04 -2.41 -17.10
C GLU A 160 0.52 -3.42 -18.12
N GLU A 161 -0.14 -4.56 -18.35
CA GLU A 161 0.23 -5.54 -19.40
C GLU A 161 0.21 -4.95 -20.80
N ARG A 162 -0.56 -3.88 -21.04
CA ARG A 162 -0.64 -3.21 -22.34
C ARG A 162 0.48 -2.19 -22.57
N LYS A 163 1.30 -1.91 -21.55
CA LYS A 163 2.39 -0.93 -21.63
C LYS A 163 3.73 -1.62 -21.94
N PRO A 164 4.60 -1.02 -22.76
CA PRO A 164 5.91 -1.61 -23.09
C PRO A 164 6.78 -1.92 -21.87
N HIS A 165 6.64 -1.12 -20.80
CA HIS A 165 7.37 -1.27 -19.54
C HIS A 165 6.41 -1.24 -18.35
N GLY A 166 5.29 -1.92 -18.46
CA GLY A 166 4.26 -1.94 -17.43
C GLY A 166 4.75 -2.54 -16.12
N ALA A 167 4.16 -2.09 -15.03
CA ALA A 167 4.48 -2.58 -13.70
C ALA A 167 3.95 -4.00 -13.49
N ARG A 168 4.65 -4.81 -12.71
CA ARG A 168 4.11 -6.09 -12.23
C ARG A 168 3.22 -5.83 -11.02
N VAL A 169 1.97 -6.24 -11.12
CA VAL A 169 0.94 -5.96 -10.12
C VAL A 169 0.34 -7.25 -9.62
N CYS A 170 0.25 -7.42 -8.30
CA CYS A 170 -0.43 -8.57 -7.71
C CYS A 170 -1.06 -8.24 -6.36
N SER A 171 -2.03 -9.06 -5.95
CA SER A 171 -2.54 -9.11 -4.59
C SER A 171 -2.14 -10.43 -3.92
N LEU A 172 -1.83 -10.37 -2.62
CA LEU A 172 -1.48 -11.51 -1.79
C LEU A 172 -2.44 -11.60 -0.62
N ALA A 173 -3.11 -12.73 -0.47
CA ALA A 173 -3.87 -13.07 0.73
C ALA A 173 -3.00 -13.95 1.63
N PRO A 174 -2.35 -13.40 2.65
CA PRO A 174 -1.64 -14.20 3.64
C PRO A 174 -2.65 -15.02 4.42
N GLY A 175 -2.33 -16.28 4.65
CA GLY A 175 -3.19 -17.24 5.36
C GLY A 175 -3.44 -16.88 6.82
#